data_b49aa5d0042e4b842d13cd2862a0b874
#
_entry.id   b49aa5d0042e4b842d13cd2862a0b874
#
_cell.length_a   1.000
_cell.length_b   1.000
_cell.length_c   1.000
_cell.angle_alpha   90.00
_cell.angle_beta   90.00
_cell.angle_gamma   90.00
#
_symmetry.space_group_name_H-M   'P 1'
#
loop_
_entity.id
_entity.type
_entity.pdbx_description
1 polymer ?
#
loop_
_entity_poly.entity_id
_entity_poly.type
_entity_poly.pdbx_seq_one_letter_code
_entity_poly.pdbx_strand_id
1 'polypeptide(L)'
;MAGAIRKVLPDTVHRWCIWHIMKKSQFKLGGYARYGELNAMMKHIVWNSPLTESFKVDLAGFIKQFNLGQNRWLADLYANRRKWVPIFFKSEFWAGMRSTQHSESMHVFYGGYLHCKSGLVQFIHEYDNVLGNNEQKELEDDAADSKGVIPCIGSTGIERQFQQEYTSMDEQKVFWGKPVYHTFMVKFDSLSRKDQCECNKFESAGILCCHTLAVWSYYRVDTVPSCYVLS
;
A
#
# COMPACT_ATOMS: atom_id res chain seq x y z
N MET A 1 0.52 13.15 -20.41
CA MET A 1 1.15 13.12 -19.07
C MET A 1 2.47 12.34 -19.06
N ALA A 2 2.53 11.02 -19.31
CA ALA A 2 3.78 10.23 -19.27
C ALA A 2 4.92 10.76 -20.17
N GLY A 3 4.61 11.35 -21.33
CA GLY A 3 5.62 11.98 -22.20
C GLY A 3 6.19 13.27 -21.61
N ALA A 4 5.38 14.07 -20.91
CA ALA A 4 5.81 15.29 -20.24
C ALA A 4 6.69 14.95 -19.02
N ILE A 5 6.31 13.96 -18.22
CA ILE A 5 7.10 13.49 -17.07
C ILE A 5 8.49 13.08 -17.52
N ARG A 6 8.60 12.26 -18.57
CA ARG A 6 9.90 11.84 -19.10
C ARG A 6 10.80 12.98 -19.57
N LYS A 7 10.23 14.10 -20.04
CA LYS A 7 11.00 15.27 -20.49
C LYS A 7 11.43 16.15 -19.34
N VAL A 8 10.59 16.35 -18.34
CA VAL A 8 10.79 17.30 -17.26
C VAL A 8 11.42 16.66 -16.03
N LEU A 9 11.12 15.38 -15.79
CA LEU A 9 11.57 14.60 -14.63
C LEU A 9 12.09 13.24 -15.10
N PRO A 10 13.24 13.19 -15.81
CA PRO A 10 13.73 11.96 -16.45
C PRO A 10 14.02 10.82 -15.47
N ASP A 11 14.45 11.14 -14.25
CA ASP A 11 14.81 10.17 -13.22
C ASP A 11 13.60 9.74 -12.36
N THR A 12 12.40 10.25 -12.67
CA THR A 12 11.19 9.92 -11.91
C THR A 12 10.57 8.61 -12.38
N VAL A 13 10.35 7.71 -11.45
CA VAL A 13 9.63 6.45 -11.72
C VAL A 13 8.14 6.73 -11.76
N HIS A 14 7.54 6.56 -12.93
CA HIS A 14 6.12 6.77 -13.15
C HIS A 14 5.34 5.46 -13.13
N ARG A 15 4.40 5.35 -12.20
CA ARG A 15 3.49 4.19 -12.06
C ARG A 15 2.04 4.56 -12.39
N TRP A 16 1.24 3.56 -12.69
CA TRP A 16 -0.18 3.71 -12.92
C TRP A 16 -0.96 3.49 -11.63
N CYS A 17 -1.93 4.33 -11.37
CA CYS A 17 -2.81 4.17 -10.22
C CYS A 17 -3.66 2.91 -10.33
N ILE A 18 -3.46 1.98 -9.40
CA ILE A 18 -4.17 0.70 -9.37
C ILE A 18 -5.69 0.88 -9.15
N TRP A 19 -6.08 1.88 -8.37
CA TRP A 19 -7.49 2.19 -8.13
C TRP A 19 -8.22 2.53 -9.43
N HIS A 20 -7.64 3.38 -10.28
CA HIS A 20 -8.21 3.72 -11.59
C HIS A 20 -8.31 2.50 -12.52
N ILE A 21 -7.31 1.61 -12.47
CA ILE A 21 -7.35 0.37 -13.24
C ILE A 21 -8.51 -0.51 -12.77
N MET A 22 -8.65 -0.70 -11.45
CA MET A 22 -9.73 -1.50 -10.87
C MET A 22 -11.10 -0.88 -11.10
N LYS A 23 -11.25 0.44 -10.99
CA LYS A 23 -12.48 1.15 -11.35
C LYS A 23 -12.83 0.96 -12.82
N LYS A 24 -11.84 1.03 -13.70
CA LYS A 24 -12.02 0.86 -15.15
C LYS A 24 -12.37 -0.58 -15.54
N SER A 25 -12.01 -1.58 -14.72
CA SER A 25 -12.33 -2.99 -14.98
C SER A 25 -13.84 -3.22 -15.11
N GLN A 26 -14.66 -2.49 -14.35
CA GLN A 26 -16.11 -2.56 -14.41
C GLN A 26 -16.64 -2.24 -15.82
N PHE A 27 -16.09 -1.23 -16.48
CA PHE A 27 -16.49 -0.84 -17.82
C PHE A 27 -15.94 -1.77 -18.90
N LYS A 28 -14.77 -2.35 -18.68
CA LYS A 28 -14.07 -3.19 -19.66
C LYS A 28 -14.41 -4.68 -19.57
N LEU A 29 -14.86 -5.12 -18.42
CA LEU A 29 -15.17 -6.52 -18.11
C LEU A 29 -16.61 -6.73 -17.62
N GLY A 30 -17.37 -5.67 -17.40
CA GLY A 30 -18.75 -5.75 -16.88
C GLY A 30 -19.75 -6.46 -17.77
N GLY A 31 -19.47 -6.61 -19.07
CA GLY A 31 -20.29 -7.36 -20.01
C GLY A 31 -20.09 -8.90 -19.94
N TYR A 32 -19.13 -9.38 -19.17
CA TYR A 32 -18.92 -10.83 -19.03
C TYR A 32 -19.89 -11.42 -17.98
N ALA A 33 -20.45 -12.60 -18.25
CA ALA A 33 -21.48 -13.26 -17.47
C ALA A 33 -20.89 -13.55 -16.09
N ARG A 34 -20.17 -13.64 -15.42
CA ARG A 34 -19.67 -13.90 -14.05
C ARG A 34 -18.75 -12.75 -13.56
N TYR A 35 -19.14 -11.50 -13.90
CA TYR A 35 -18.28 -10.34 -13.58
C TYR A 35 -17.89 -10.25 -12.09
N GLY A 36 -18.78 -10.59 -11.16
CA GLY A 36 -18.48 -10.57 -9.73
C GLY A 36 -17.29 -11.46 -9.35
N GLU A 37 -17.30 -12.70 -9.81
CA GLU A 37 -16.23 -13.67 -9.59
C GLU A 37 -14.94 -13.27 -10.32
N LEU A 38 -15.08 -12.82 -11.57
CA LEU A 38 -13.98 -12.32 -12.37
C LEU A 38 -13.26 -11.16 -11.68
N ASN A 39 -14.00 -10.18 -11.17
CA ASN A 39 -13.44 -9.02 -10.49
C ASN A 39 -12.78 -9.42 -9.16
N ALA A 40 -13.39 -10.32 -8.39
CA ALA A 40 -12.84 -10.84 -7.15
C ALA A 40 -11.51 -11.58 -7.40
N MET A 41 -11.47 -12.45 -8.42
CA MET A 41 -10.28 -13.20 -8.78
C MET A 41 -9.17 -12.30 -9.33
N MET A 42 -9.50 -11.32 -10.17
CA MET A 42 -8.54 -10.34 -10.65
C MET A 42 -7.92 -9.54 -9.49
N LYS A 43 -8.73 -9.08 -8.54
CA LYS A 43 -8.23 -8.41 -7.33
C LYS A 43 -7.31 -9.33 -6.54
N HIS A 44 -7.73 -10.58 -6.32
CA HIS A 44 -6.92 -11.56 -5.58
C HIS A 44 -5.54 -11.74 -6.22
N ILE A 45 -5.46 -11.99 -7.52
CA ILE A 45 -4.21 -12.17 -8.26
C ILE A 45 -3.32 -10.93 -8.12
N VAL A 46 -3.87 -9.75 -8.29
CA VAL A 46 -3.09 -8.50 -8.26
C VAL A 46 -2.53 -8.18 -6.88
N TRP A 47 -3.29 -8.45 -5.82
CA TRP A 47 -2.91 -8.08 -4.46
C TRP A 47 -2.15 -9.16 -3.70
N ASN A 48 -2.42 -10.43 -3.99
CA ASN A 48 -1.95 -11.55 -3.17
C ASN A 48 -0.91 -12.45 -3.84
N SER A 49 -0.51 -12.17 -5.09
CA SER A 49 0.58 -12.94 -5.70
C SER A 49 1.90 -12.71 -4.95
N PRO A 50 2.53 -13.75 -4.41
CA PRO A 50 3.74 -13.61 -3.61
C PRO A 50 4.98 -13.35 -4.48
N LEU A 51 5.03 -13.94 -5.67
CA LEU A 51 6.14 -13.88 -6.62
C LEU A 51 5.66 -13.46 -8.00
N THR A 52 6.59 -12.94 -8.80
CA THR A 52 6.29 -12.53 -10.19
C THR A 52 5.88 -13.72 -11.07
N GLU A 53 6.41 -14.90 -10.80
CA GLU A 53 6.05 -16.11 -11.55
C GLU A 53 4.66 -16.62 -11.19
N SER A 54 4.30 -16.61 -9.89
CA SER A 54 2.93 -16.98 -9.48
C SER A 54 1.91 -16.04 -10.09
N PHE A 55 2.18 -14.72 -10.10
CA PHE A 55 1.30 -13.75 -10.79
C PHE A 55 1.08 -14.11 -12.27
N LYS A 56 2.12 -14.52 -12.99
CA LYS A 56 1.99 -14.90 -14.41
C LYS A 56 1.15 -16.16 -14.59
N VAL A 57 1.37 -17.17 -13.75
CA VAL A 57 0.63 -18.45 -13.79
C VAL A 57 -0.83 -18.21 -13.44
N ASP A 58 -1.11 -17.51 -12.35
CA ASP A 58 -2.47 -17.23 -11.90
C ASP A 58 -3.25 -16.37 -12.90
N LEU A 59 -2.58 -15.39 -13.51
CA LEU A 59 -3.20 -14.57 -14.55
C LEU A 59 -3.49 -15.37 -15.83
N ALA A 60 -2.61 -16.28 -16.24
CA ALA A 60 -2.85 -17.16 -17.38
C ALA A 60 -4.04 -18.09 -17.11
N GLY A 61 -4.13 -18.66 -15.91
CA GLY A 61 -5.28 -19.44 -15.44
C GLY A 61 -6.58 -18.65 -15.48
N PHE A 62 -6.55 -17.41 -14.97
CA PHE A 62 -7.67 -16.49 -14.98
C PHE A 62 -8.17 -16.18 -16.41
N ILE A 63 -7.26 -15.85 -17.32
CA ILE A 63 -7.59 -15.57 -18.71
C ILE A 63 -8.27 -16.78 -19.37
N LYS A 64 -7.77 -17.99 -19.11
CA LYS A 64 -8.33 -19.23 -19.62
C LYS A 64 -9.71 -19.54 -19.00
N GLN A 65 -9.85 -19.42 -17.70
CA GLN A 65 -11.08 -19.71 -16.96
C GLN A 65 -12.27 -18.86 -17.39
N PHE A 66 -12.02 -17.57 -17.66
CA PHE A 66 -13.06 -16.61 -18.05
C PHE A 66 -13.10 -16.33 -19.57
N ASN A 67 -12.36 -17.09 -20.37
CA ASN A 67 -12.28 -16.94 -21.84
C ASN A 67 -11.94 -15.51 -22.28
N LEU A 68 -10.95 -14.90 -21.65
CA LEU A 68 -10.55 -13.50 -21.84
C LEU A 68 -9.41 -13.32 -22.86
N GLY A 69 -9.01 -14.35 -23.58
CA GLY A 69 -7.85 -14.34 -24.46
C GLY A 69 -7.89 -13.27 -25.57
N GLN A 70 -9.09 -12.84 -25.98
CA GLN A 70 -9.28 -11.81 -27.00
C GLN A 70 -9.46 -10.39 -26.42
N ASN A 71 -9.38 -10.24 -25.09
CA ASN A 71 -9.59 -8.95 -24.45
C ASN A 71 -8.32 -8.07 -24.55
N ARG A 72 -8.35 -7.10 -25.46
CA ARG A 72 -7.23 -6.18 -25.71
C ARG A 72 -6.83 -5.37 -24.49
N TRP A 73 -7.78 -4.95 -23.67
CA TRP A 73 -7.48 -4.17 -22.47
C TRP A 73 -6.67 -4.97 -21.45
N LEU A 74 -6.98 -6.26 -21.26
CA LEU A 74 -6.18 -7.14 -20.40
C LEU A 74 -4.80 -7.41 -20.98
N ALA A 75 -4.69 -7.58 -22.29
CA ALA A 75 -3.40 -7.72 -22.96
C ALA A 75 -2.52 -6.47 -22.76
N ASP A 76 -3.08 -5.28 -22.89
CA ASP A 76 -2.38 -4.01 -22.64
C ASP A 76 -1.96 -3.88 -21.17
N LEU A 77 -2.82 -4.26 -20.23
CA LEU A 77 -2.50 -4.28 -18.81
C LEU A 77 -1.34 -5.24 -18.51
N TYR A 78 -1.37 -6.44 -19.08
CA TYR A 78 -0.31 -7.42 -18.93
C TYR A 78 1.02 -6.94 -19.51
N ALA A 79 1.00 -6.35 -20.71
CA ALA A 79 2.19 -5.77 -21.32
C ALA A 79 2.84 -4.70 -20.43
N ASN A 80 2.02 -3.90 -19.75
CA ASN A 80 2.46 -2.83 -18.85
C ASN A 80 2.47 -3.22 -17.36
N ARG A 81 2.40 -4.50 -17.02
CA ARG A 81 2.27 -4.99 -15.62
C ARG A 81 3.31 -4.44 -14.65
N ARG A 82 4.53 -4.17 -15.12
CA ARG A 82 5.60 -3.55 -14.31
C ARG A 82 5.31 -2.11 -13.88
N LYS A 83 4.28 -1.46 -14.46
CA LYS A 83 3.92 -0.09 -14.11
C LYS A 83 2.80 0.00 -13.08
N TRP A 84 2.12 -1.11 -12.74
CA TRP A 84 0.94 -1.03 -11.89
C TRP A 84 0.74 -2.22 -10.93
N VAL A 85 1.29 -3.39 -11.21
CA VAL A 85 1.14 -4.56 -10.32
C VAL A 85 2.17 -4.51 -9.21
N PRO A 86 1.76 -4.51 -7.94
CA PRO A 86 2.66 -4.28 -6.79
C PRO A 86 3.85 -5.21 -6.72
N ILE A 87 3.69 -6.48 -7.09
CA ILE A 87 4.75 -7.49 -7.03
C ILE A 87 6.01 -7.10 -7.85
N PHE A 88 5.84 -6.31 -8.92
CA PHE A 88 6.95 -5.94 -9.80
C PHE A 88 7.76 -4.75 -9.31
N PHE A 89 7.37 -4.10 -8.19
CA PHE A 89 8.09 -2.98 -7.59
C PHE A 89 8.18 -3.07 -6.06
N LYS A 90 8.13 -4.29 -5.53
CA LYS A 90 8.30 -4.55 -4.10
C LYS A 90 9.66 -4.10 -3.54
N SER A 91 10.70 -4.07 -4.38
CA SER A 91 12.04 -3.62 -4.00
C SER A 91 12.23 -2.10 -4.02
N GLU A 92 11.21 -1.35 -4.46
CA GLU A 92 11.27 0.11 -4.52
C GLU A 92 10.46 0.69 -3.36
N PHE A 93 10.98 1.74 -2.72
CA PHE A 93 10.26 2.42 -1.65
C PHE A 93 9.13 3.29 -2.21
N TRP A 94 7.91 3.02 -1.80
CA TRP A 94 6.69 3.72 -2.22
C TRP A 94 5.90 4.33 -1.05
N ALA A 95 6.39 4.22 0.19
CA ALA A 95 5.73 4.70 1.39
C ALA A 95 4.22 4.33 1.44
N GLY A 96 3.87 3.12 1.03
CA GLY A 96 2.47 2.68 0.94
C GLY A 96 1.64 3.30 -0.19
N MET A 97 2.18 4.23 -0.98
CA MET A 97 1.47 4.92 -2.07
C MET A 97 1.20 3.97 -3.24
N ARG A 98 0.08 3.24 -3.19
CA ARG A 98 -0.37 2.32 -4.25
C ARG A 98 -1.41 2.92 -5.18
N SER A 99 -2.00 4.03 -4.77
CA SER A 99 -3.06 4.71 -5.52
C SER A 99 -3.07 6.21 -5.22
N THR A 100 -3.74 6.98 -6.07
CA THR A 100 -4.04 8.41 -5.82
C THR A 100 -5.28 8.58 -4.95
N GLN A 101 -5.71 7.53 -4.24
CA GLN A 101 -6.96 7.55 -3.45
C GLN A 101 -6.96 8.66 -2.39
N HIS A 102 -5.83 8.94 -1.76
CA HIS A 102 -5.71 10.05 -0.82
C HIS A 102 -5.96 11.41 -1.50
N SER A 103 -5.36 11.65 -2.68
CA SER A 103 -5.62 12.86 -3.46
C SER A 103 -7.08 12.95 -3.91
N GLU A 104 -7.68 11.84 -4.32
CA GLU A 104 -9.10 11.75 -4.70
C GLU A 104 -10.01 12.01 -3.49
N SER A 105 -9.68 11.49 -2.32
CA SER A 105 -10.41 11.77 -1.07
C SER A 105 -10.32 13.24 -0.70
N MET A 106 -9.16 13.87 -0.86
CA MET A 106 -9.00 15.31 -0.67
C MET A 106 -9.84 16.12 -1.67
N HIS A 107 -9.91 15.71 -2.95
CA HIS A 107 -10.78 16.37 -3.92
C HIS A 107 -12.27 16.26 -3.55
N VAL A 108 -12.71 15.11 -3.03
CA VAL A 108 -14.10 14.94 -2.53
C VAL A 108 -14.32 15.81 -1.31
N PHE A 109 -13.37 15.84 -0.38
CA PHE A 109 -13.44 16.64 0.82
C PHE A 109 -13.52 18.13 0.51
N TYR A 110 -12.60 18.67 -0.28
CA TYR A 110 -12.63 20.07 -0.71
C TYR A 110 -13.84 20.39 -1.60
N GLY A 111 -14.34 19.43 -2.39
CA GLY A 111 -15.50 19.60 -3.25
C GLY A 111 -16.81 19.87 -2.48
N GLY A 112 -16.86 19.51 -1.19
CA GLY A 112 -17.94 19.88 -0.28
C GLY A 112 -17.94 21.36 0.13
N TYR A 113 -16.78 22.01 0.07
CA TYR A 113 -16.58 23.40 0.50
C TYR A 113 -16.29 24.35 -0.68
N LEU A 114 -15.59 23.83 -1.70
CA LEU A 114 -15.11 24.63 -2.82
C LEU A 114 -15.84 24.27 -4.12
N HIS A 115 -16.41 25.29 -4.77
CA HIS A 115 -17.10 25.14 -6.04
C HIS A 115 -16.38 25.90 -7.15
N CYS A 116 -16.47 25.42 -8.39
CA CYS A 116 -15.84 26.07 -9.54
C CYS A 116 -16.36 27.49 -9.83
N LYS A 117 -17.46 27.91 -9.17
CA LYS A 117 -18.05 29.23 -9.26
C LYS A 117 -17.79 30.10 -8.03
N SER A 118 -17.05 29.62 -7.03
CA SER A 118 -16.70 30.41 -5.85
C SER A 118 -15.77 31.55 -6.23
N GLY A 119 -16.07 32.75 -5.75
CA GLY A 119 -15.16 33.90 -5.90
C GLY A 119 -13.86 33.69 -5.11
N LEU A 120 -12.80 34.37 -5.49
CA LEU A 120 -11.47 34.22 -4.87
C LEU A 120 -11.49 34.43 -3.34
N VAL A 121 -12.23 35.41 -2.87
CA VAL A 121 -12.35 35.71 -1.43
C VAL A 121 -13.06 34.56 -0.70
N GLN A 122 -14.14 34.05 -1.29
CA GLN A 122 -14.86 32.91 -0.74
C GLN A 122 -13.97 31.65 -0.75
N PHE A 123 -13.21 31.43 -1.81
CA PHE A 123 -12.25 30.33 -1.90
C PHE A 123 -11.24 30.38 -0.76
N ILE A 124 -10.61 31.54 -0.51
CA ILE A 124 -9.63 31.71 0.58
C ILE A 124 -10.28 31.42 1.94
N HIS A 125 -11.46 31.99 2.17
CA HIS A 125 -12.19 31.77 3.43
C HIS A 125 -12.51 30.30 3.70
N GLU A 126 -13.04 29.59 2.70
CA GLU A 126 -13.38 28.18 2.83
C GLU A 126 -12.13 27.32 2.95
N TYR A 127 -11.05 27.67 2.26
CA TYR A 127 -9.76 26.99 2.37
C TYR A 127 -9.17 27.10 3.78
N ASP A 128 -9.19 28.30 4.37
CA ASP A 128 -8.72 28.52 5.74
C ASP A 128 -9.60 27.79 6.77
N ASN A 129 -10.92 27.79 6.59
CA ASN A 129 -11.84 27.03 7.44
C ASN A 129 -11.55 25.53 7.40
N VAL A 130 -11.28 24.98 6.21
CA VAL A 130 -10.94 23.57 6.02
C VAL A 130 -9.61 23.22 6.68
N LEU A 131 -8.61 24.08 6.54
CA LEU A 131 -7.31 23.87 7.22
C LEU A 131 -7.48 23.92 8.74
N GLY A 132 -8.16 24.91 9.28
CA GLY A 132 -8.40 25.01 10.72
C GLY A 132 -9.17 23.81 11.29
N ASN A 133 -10.16 23.30 10.57
CA ASN A 133 -10.88 22.09 10.98
C ASN A 133 -10.01 20.84 10.97
N ASN A 134 -9.08 20.72 10.02
CA ASN A 134 -8.12 19.60 9.99
C ASN A 134 -7.10 19.71 11.12
N GLU A 135 -6.55 20.90 11.35
CA GLU A 135 -5.64 21.16 12.47
C GLU A 135 -6.28 20.82 13.81
N GLN A 136 -7.55 21.26 14.03
CA GLN A 136 -8.30 20.93 15.22
C GLN A 136 -8.49 19.42 15.37
N LYS A 137 -8.79 18.71 14.29
CA LYS A 137 -8.99 17.27 14.32
C LYS A 137 -7.69 16.53 14.60
N GLU A 138 -6.57 16.95 14.01
CA GLU A 138 -5.23 16.40 14.32
C GLU A 138 -4.89 16.59 15.80
N LEU A 139 -5.16 17.78 16.37
CA LEU A 139 -4.97 18.03 17.80
C LEU A 139 -5.84 17.15 18.69
N GLU A 140 -7.08 16.88 18.28
CA GLU A 140 -7.98 15.97 19.00
C GLU A 140 -7.51 14.52 18.92
N ASP A 141 -7.03 14.07 17.75
CA ASP A 141 -6.47 12.75 17.54
C ASP A 141 -5.16 12.58 18.34
N ASP A 142 -4.25 13.55 18.32
CA ASP A 142 -3.02 13.58 19.13
C ASP A 142 -3.34 13.56 20.65
N ALA A 143 -4.36 14.31 21.08
CA ALA A 143 -4.80 14.31 22.46
C ALA A 143 -5.46 12.99 22.89
N ALA A 144 -6.09 12.28 21.97
CA ALA A 144 -6.64 10.95 22.21
C ALA A 144 -5.50 9.91 22.30
N ASP A 145 -4.53 9.99 21.41
CA ASP A 145 -3.34 9.12 21.39
C ASP A 145 -2.47 9.29 22.65
N SER A 146 -2.35 10.51 23.16
CA SER A 146 -1.59 10.78 24.39
C SER A 146 -2.22 10.19 25.67
N LYS A 147 -3.50 9.81 25.63
CA LYS A 147 -4.25 9.26 26.78
C LYS A 147 -4.09 7.75 26.95
N GLY A 148 -3.54 7.04 25.99
CA GLY A 148 -3.45 5.59 26.01
C GLY A 148 -2.05 5.08 25.66
N VAL A 149 -1.28 4.66 26.69
CA VAL A 149 -0.11 3.82 26.44
C VAL A 149 -0.63 2.44 26.06
N ILE A 150 -0.38 1.99 24.80
CA ILE A 150 -0.73 0.63 24.38
C ILE A 150 0.08 -0.35 25.27
N PRO A 151 -0.58 -1.20 26.07
CA PRO A 151 0.16 -2.14 26.90
C PRO A 151 0.90 -3.13 26.00
N CYS A 152 2.20 -3.35 26.25
CA CYS A 152 2.94 -4.42 25.62
C CYS A 152 2.29 -5.76 25.98
N ILE A 153 1.86 -6.53 24.98
CA ILE A 153 1.26 -7.85 25.16
C ILE A 153 2.35 -8.87 25.55
N GLY A 154 3.57 -8.66 25.08
CA GLY A 154 4.74 -9.46 25.37
C GLY A 154 5.76 -8.74 26.25
N SER A 155 6.80 -9.47 26.65
CA SER A 155 7.90 -8.96 27.47
C SER A 155 9.18 -8.71 26.67
N THR A 156 9.11 -8.65 25.35
CA THR A 156 10.30 -8.51 24.50
C THR A 156 10.84 -7.08 24.51
N GLY A 157 12.16 -6.93 24.42
CA GLY A 157 12.82 -5.62 24.33
C GLY A 157 12.35 -4.83 23.10
N ILE A 158 12.06 -5.53 21.99
CA ILE A 158 11.56 -4.94 20.74
C ILE A 158 10.19 -4.30 20.95
N GLU A 159 9.24 -4.97 21.61
CA GLU A 159 7.91 -4.40 21.89
C GLU A 159 7.99 -3.13 22.72
N ARG A 160 8.86 -3.11 23.75
CA ARG A 160 9.08 -1.92 24.57
C ARG A 160 9.70 -0.77 23.78
N GLN A 161 10.64 -1.08 22.87
CA GLN A 161 11.24 -0.08 22.00
C GLN A 161 10.19 0.52 21.07
N PHE A 162 9.36 -0.30 20.43
CA PHE A 162 8.27 0.21 19.59
C PHE A 162 7.26 1.05 20.35
N GLN A 163 6.94 0.66 21.58
CA GLN A 163 6.03 1.45 22.43
C GLN A 163 6.60 2.83 22.79
N GLN A 164 7.93 2.96 22.87
CA GLN A 164 8.60 4.24 23.17
C GLN A 164 8.78 5.13 21.94
N GLU A 165 8.98 4.53 20.75
CA GLU A 165 9.33 5.24 19.53
C GLU A 165 8.11 5.56 18.64
N TYR A 166 7.00 4.86 18.82
CA TYR A 166 5.82 5.00 17.98
C TYR A 166 4.55 5.20 18.80
N THR A 167 3.72 6.15 18.41
CA THR A 167 2.36 6.32 18.90
C THR A 167 1.44 5.24 18.32
N SER A 168 0.23 5.12 18.86
CA SER A 168 -0.73 4.07 18.47
C SER A 168 -0.97 4.02 16.97
N MET A 169 -0.74 2.87 16.38
CA MET A 169 -1.08 2.65 14.97
C MET A 169 -2.54 2.22 14.83
N ASP A 170 -3.20 2.73 13.80
CA ASP A 170 -4.55 2.35 13.38
C ASP A 170 -4.79 0.84 13.42
N GLU A 171 -5.95 0.42 13.93
CA GLU A 171 -6.41 -0.96 13.95
C GLU A 171 -6.26 -1.63 12.59
N GLN A 172 -5.40 -2.63 12.51
CA GLN A 172 -5.30 -3.48 11.35
C GLN A 172 -6.61 -4.26 11.18
N LYS A 173 -7.46 -3.85 10.24
CA LYS A 173 -8.64 -4.61 9.85
C LYS A 173 -8.21 -5.98 9.33
N VAL A 174 -8.44 -7.01 10.13
CA VAL A 174 -8.21 -8.41 9.74
C VAL A 174 -9.22 -8.76 8.66
N PHE A 175 -8.76 -8.90 7.42
CA PHE A 175 -9.56 -9.46 6.34
C PHE A 175 -9.78 -10.97 6.59
N TRP A 176 -11.02 -11.38 6.75
CA TRP A 176 -11.43 -12.78 6.84
C TRP A 176 -11.20 -13.46 5.49
N GLY A 177 -10.04 -14.09 5.33
CA GLY A 177 -9.71 -15.00 4.25
C GLY A 177 -9.00 -16.20 4.81
N LYS A 178 -9.08 -17.35 4.15
CA LYS A 178 -8.31 -18.54 4.54
C LYS A 178 -6.84 -18.13 4.65
N PRO A 179 -6.12 -18.48 5.72
CA PRO A 179 -4.72 -18.15 5.87
C PRO A 179 -3.94 -18.80 4.72
N VAL A 180 -3.38 -17.97 3.86
CA VAL A 180 -2.47 -18.42 2.81
C VAL A 180 -1.06 -18.32 3.39
N TYR A 181 -0.49 -19.46 3.73
CA TYR A 181 0.89 -19.49 4.24
C TYR A 181 1.85 -19.41 3.05
N HIS A 182 2.60 -18.31 2.98
CA HIS A 182 3.72 -18.18 2.06
C HIS A 182 5.02 -18.26 2.85
N THR A 183 5.95 -19.07 2.36
CA THR A 183 7.29 -19.16 2.92
C THR A 183 8.18 -18.15 2.23
N PHE A 184 8.85 -17.30 3.01
CA PHE A 184 9.81 -16.32 2.52
C PHE A 184 11.17 -16.57 3.17
N MET A 185 12.22 -16.49 2.38
CA MET A 185 13.59 -16.56 2.90
C MET A 185 13.99 -15.22 3.53
N VAL A 186 14.60 -15.29 4.71
CA VAL A 186 15.20 -14.13 5.38
C VAL A 186 16.71 -14.40 5.50
N LYS A 187 17.50 -13.53 4.90
CA LYS A 187 18.96 -13.53 5.08
C LYS A 187 19.26 -12.65 6.30
N PHE A 188 19.82 -13.23 7.34
CA PHE A 188 20.18 -12.54 8.57
C PHE A 188 21.67 -12.57 8.80
N ASP A 189 22.26 -11.39 8.99
CA ASP A 189 23.66 -11.25 9.42
C ASP A 189 23.72 -11.00 10.93
N SER A 190 24.20 -11.99 11.67
CA SER A 190 24.28 -11.94 13.14
C SER A 190 25.25 -10.89 13.69
N LEU A 191 26.24 -10.46 12.88
CA LEU A 191 27.23 -9.47 13.31
C LEU A 191 26.67 -8.04 13.20
N SER A 192 26.12 -7.70 12.05
CA SER A 192 25.53 -6.38 11.81
C SER A 192 24.07 -6.28 12.27
N ARG A 193 23.43 -7.39 12.65
CA ARG A 193 22.02 -7.53 12.98
C ARG A 193 21.09 -7.02 11.86
N LYS A 194 21.60 -7.01 10.63
CA LYS A 194 20.81 -6.64 9.45
C LYS A 194 20.19 -7.87 8.82
N ASP A 195 19.01 -7.68 8.28
CA ASP A 195 18.30 -8.71 7.54
C ASP A 195 17.80 -8.21 6.19
N GLN A 196 17.55 -9.17 5.31
CA GLN A 196 16.89 -8.94 4.04
C GLN A 196 15.85 -10.04 3.84
N CYS A 197 14.58 -9.66 3.81
CA CYS A 197 13.48 -10.58 3.58
C CYS A 197 13.04 -10.54 2.12
N GLU A 198 12.82 -11.70 1.51
CA GLU A 198 12.28 -11.79 0.14
C GLU A 198 10.92 -11.10 -0.04
N CYS A 199 10.16 -10.90 1.04
CA CYS A 199 8.89 -10.18 0.96
C CYS A 199 9.05 -8.69 0.66
N ASN A 200 10.24 -8.12 0.88
CA ASN A 200 10.62 -6.72 0.64
C ASN A 200 9.62 -5.70 1.25
N LYS A 201 9.02 -6.03 2.41
CA LYS A 201 8.04 -5.14 3.03
C LYS A 201 8.71 -3.90 3.61
N PHE A 202 9.91 -4.05 4.19
CA PHE A 202 10.68 -2.93 4.70
C PHE A 202 11.14 -2.03 3.57
N GLU A 203 11.72 -2.58 2.52
CA GLU A 203 12.23 -1.84 1.37
C GLU A 203 11.11 -1.07 0.63
N SER A 204 9.90 -1.63 0.59
CA SER A 204 8.78 -1.02 -0.12
C SER A 204 7.93 -0.07 0.70
N ALA A 205 7.82 -0.28 2.00
CA ALA A 205 6.90 0.45 2.87
C ALA A 205 7.53 0.99 4.16
N GLY A 206 8.80 0.69 4.44
CA GLY A 206 9.47 1.07 5.69
C GLY A 206 8.97 0.30 6.92
N ILE A 207 8.23 -0.80 6.73
CA ILE A 207 7.61 -1.55 7.81
C ILE A 207 8.25 -2.93 7.93
N LEU A 208 8.76 -3.28 9.12
CA LEU A 208 9.27 -4.61 9.41
C LEU A 208 8.19 -5.68 9.19
N CYS A 209 8.56 -6.77 8.54
CA CYS A 209 7.63 -7.87 8.29
C CYS A 209 7.69 -8.91 9.43
N CYS A 210 6.62 -9.70 9.56
CA CYS A 210 6.58 -10.79 10.54
C CYS A 210 7.69 -11.83 10.35
N HIS A 211 8.21 -12.01 9.13
CA HIS A 211 9.30 -12.96 8.86
C HIS A 211 10.60 -12.50 9.49
N THR A 212 10.96 -11.21 9.34
CA THR A 212 12.09 -10.57 10.01
C THR A 212 11.95 -10.67 11.52
N LEU A 213 10.80 -10.31 12.06
CA LEU A 213 10.55 -10.38 13.50
C LEU A 213 10.66 -11.81 14.05
N ALA A 214 10.22 -12.82 13.29
CA ALA A 214 10.38 -14.23 13.67
C ALA A 214 11.85 -14.65 13.73
N VAL A 215 12.67 -14.22 12.76
CA VAL A 215 14.12 -14.48 12.75
C VAL A 215 14.80 -13.77 13.92
N TRP A 216 14.48 -12.51 14.19
CA TRP A 216 15.01 -11.76 15.34
C TRP A 216 14.64 -12.41 16.66
N SER A 217 13.40 -12.89 16.80
CA SER A 217 12.98 -13.64 17.99
C SER A 217 13.81 -14.91 18.19
N TYR A 218 14.07 -15.66 17.10
CA TYR A 218 14.89 -16.86 17.15
C TYR A 218 16.34 -16.59 17.58
N TYR A 219 16.94 -15.53 17.04
CA TYR A 219 18.32 -15.11 17.37
C TYR A 219 18.42 -14.21 18.62
N ARG A 220 17.32 -14.01 19.35
CA ARG A 220 17.23 -13.19 20.57
C ARG A 220 17.77 -11.78 20.37
N VAL A 221 17.36 -11.15 19.27
CA VAL A 221 17.62 -9.71 19.03
C VAL A 221 16.67 -8.92 19.91
N ASP A 222 17.20 -8.24 20.93
CA ASP A 222 16.40 -7.54 21.93
C ASP A 222 16.10 -6.09 21.57
N THR A 223 16.80 -5.54 20.58
CA THR A 223 16.65 -4.15 20.14
C THR A 223 16.67 -4.04 18.62
N VAL A 224 15.78 -3.21 18.08
CA VAL A 224 15.74 -2.93 16.63
C VAL A 224 17.00 -2.15 16.25
N PRO A 225 17.77 -2.60 15.25
CA PRO A 225 18.90 -1.84 14.74
C PRO A 225 18.47 -0.47 14.22
N SER A 226 19.30 0.55 14.43
CA SER A 226 19.00 1.94 14.07
C SER A 226 18.64 2.17 12.61
N CYS A 227 19.12 1.30 11.71
CA CYS A 227 18.79 1.35 10.28
C CYS A 227 17.32 1.01 9.96
N TYR A 228 16.57 0.47 10.92
CA TYR A 228 15.14 0.14 10.79
C TYR A 228 14.24 1.08 11.60
N VAL A 229 14.80 2.03 12.31
CA VAL A 229 14.07 3.07 13.04
C VAL A 229 13.98 4.30 12.12
N LEU A 230 12.76 4.75 11.86
CA LEU A 230 12.54 5.97 11.08
C LEU A 230 12.87 7.16 11.99
N SER A 231 13.79 8.00 11.53
CA SER A 231 14.18 9.24 12.21
C SER A 231 13.28 10.39 11.77
#